data_c8c0c86601e3b1c70c6d763cb34f2e86
#
_entry.id   c8c0c86601e3b1c70c6d763cb34f2e86
#
_cell.length_a   1.000
_cell.length_b   1.000
_cell.length_c   1.000
_cell.angle_alpha   90.00
_cell.angle_beta   90.00
_cell.angle_gamma   90.00
#
_symmetry.space_group_name_H-M   'P 1'
#
loop_
_entity.id
_entity.type
_entity.pdbx_description
1 polymer ?
#
loop_
_entity_poly.entity_id
_entity_poly.type
_entity_poly.pdbx_seq_one_letter_code
_entity_poly.pdbx_strand_id
1 'polypeptide(L)'
;MLTFKEIRTRSVILTLKRPIKAKIAYIKKWPILLIDLYTNEGIIGKSYLQPYIDKSLKYISSIIDDFNEVLRNKELAPYDNFELMRQSLHFIGYEGLSLTAVSGVDMAI
;
A
#
# COMPACT_ATOMS: atom_id res chain seq x y z
N MET A 1 -9.09 11.24 19.19
CA MET A 1 -7.82 11.18 18.43
C MET A 1 -7.59 9.74 17.99
N LEU A 2 -7.32 9.54 16.71
CA LEU A 2 -7.14 8.18 16.17
C LEU A 2 -5.68 7.77 16.24
N THR A 3 -5.45 6.51 16.58
CA THR A 3 -4.09 5.93 16.64
C THR A 3 -4.02 4.65 15.82
N PHE A 4 -2.87 4.42 15.20
CA PHE A 4 -2.64 3.22 14.39
C PHE A 4 -2.63 1.97 15.26
N LYS A 5 -3.34 0.94 14.83
CA LYS A 5 -3.27 -0.40 15.40
C LYS A 5 -2.47 -1.32 14.50
N GLU A 6 -2.95 -1.51 13.28
CA GLU A 6 -2.22 -2.32 12.28
C GLU A 6 -2.72 -2.01 10.87
N ILE A 7 -1.89 -2.35 9.89
CA ILE A 7 -2.22 -2.28 8.48
C ILE A 7 -2.20 -3.71 7.95
N ARG A 8 -3.27 -4.10 7.25
CA ARG A 8 -3.37 -5.40 6.59
C ARG A 8 -3.55 -5.22 5.11
N THR A 9 -2.93 -6.10 4.34
CA THR A 9 -3.07 -6.10 2.89
C THR A 9 -3.65 -7.43 2.43
N ARG A 10 -4.34 -7.40 1.30
CA ARG A 10 -4.87 -8.59 0.65
C ARG A 10 -4.72 -8.43 -0.86
N SER A 11 -4.09 -9.42 -1.47
CA SER A 11 -3.89 -9.43 -2.91
C SER A 11 -5.08 -10.09 -3.59
N VAL A 12 -5.60 -9.46 -4.65
CA VAL A 12 -6.69 -9.98 -5.47
C VAL A 12 -6.24 -9.90 -6.92
N ILE A 13 -6.46 -10.97 -7.68
CA ILE A 13 -6.16 -11.00 -9.11
C ILE A 13 -7.46 -11.21 -9.87
N LEU A 14 -7.83 -10.24 -10.69
CA LEU A 14 -9.01 -10.29 -11.54
C LEU A 14 -8.62 -10.71 -12.95
N THR A 15 -9.41 -11.62 -13.56
CA THR A 15 -9.22 -11.97 -14.95
C THR A 15 -10.02 -10.98 -15.82
N LEU A 16 -9.31 -10.30 -16.72
CA LEU A 16 -9.95 -9.33 -17.60
C LEU A 16 -10.71 -10.03 -18.72
N LYS A 17 -11.98 -9.63 -18.93
CA LYS A 17 -12.78 -10.12 -20.07
C LYS A 17 -12.20 -9.64 -21.39
N ARG A 18 -11.64 -8.43 -21.40
CA ARG A 18 -10.94 -7.84 -22.55
C ARG A 18 -9.53 -7.52 -22.14
N PRO A 19 -8.53 -8.28 -22.58
CA PRO A 19 -7.13 -8.02 -22.25
C PRO A 19 -6.67 -6.65 -22.75
N ILE A 20 -5.78 -6.02 -21.98
CA ILE A 20 -5.18 -4.74 -22.35
C ILE A 20 -3.90 -5.00 -23.12
N LYS A 21 -3.81 -4.48 -24.36
CA LYS A 21 -2.61 -4.58 -25.19
C LYS A 21 -1.89 -3.24 -25.13
N ALA A 22 -0.63 -3.28 -24.73
CA ALA A 22 0.26 -2.12 -24.72
C ALA A 22 1.58 -2.50 -25.41
N LYS A 23 2.37 -1.49 -25.79
CA LYS A 23 3.66 -1.74 -26.46
C LYS A 23 4.60 -2.62 -25.63
N ILE A 24 4.53 -2.49 -24.30
CA ILE A 24 5.45 -3.16 -23.38
C ILE A 24 4.83 -4.35 -22.66
N ALA A 25 3.50 -4.54 -22.75
CA ALA A 25 2.85 -5.62 -22.03
C ALA A 25 1.50 -6.00 -22.64
N TYR A 26 1.13 -7.26 -22.48
CA TYR A 26 -0.18 -7.79 -22.77
C TYR A 26 -0.80 -8.20 -21.45
N ILE A 27 -1.80 -7.45 -20.98
CA ILE A 27 -2.35 -7.62 -19.64
C ILE A 27 -3.66 -8.40 -19.72
N LYS A 28 -3.67 -9.64 -19.22
CA LYS A 28 -4.84 -10.51 -19.13
C LYS A 28 -5.45 -10.51 -17.73
N LYS A 29 -4.62 -10.30 -16.72
CA LYS A 29 -5.00 -10.30 -15.31
C LYS A 29 -4.76 -8.93 -14.72
N TRP A 30 -5.64 -8.51 -13.83
CA TRP A 30 -5.56 -7.20 -13.19
C TRP A 30 -5.32 -7.40 -11.70
N PRO A 31 -4.08 -7.23 -11.23
CA PRO A 31 -3.80 -7.37 -9.80
C PRO A 31 -4.27 -6.14 -9.03
N ILE A 32 -4.85 -6.37 -7.87
CA ILE A 32 -5.29 -5.31 -6.95
C ILE A 32 -4.78 -5.65 -5.57
N LEU A 33 -4.17 -4.69 -4.90
CA LEU A 33 -3.79 -4.79 -3.51
C LEU A 33 -4.77 -3.99 -2.67
N LEU A 34 -5.54 -4.68 -1.83
CA LEU A 34 -6.47 -4.04 -0.90
C LEU A 34 -5.73 -3.73 0.39
N ILE A 35 -5.92 -2.52 0.91
CA ILE A 35 -5.26 -2.05 2.12
C ILE A 35 -6.32 -1.66 3.15
N ASP A 36 -6.26 -2.27 4.32
CA ASP A 36 -7.11 -1.94 5.47
C ASP A 36 -6.21 -1.41 6.59
N LEU A 37 -6.49 -0.19 7.02
CA LEU A 37 -5.77 0.44 8.11
C LEU A 37 -6.68 0.45 9.34
N TYR A 38 -6.29 -0.31 10.36
CA TYR A 38 -7.06 -0.42 11.60
C TYR A 38 -6.56 0.57 12.63
N THR A 39 -7.51 1.19 13.34
CA THR A 39 -7.20 2.09 14.46
C THR A 39 -7.61 1.44 15.77
N ASN A 40 -6.98 1.87 16.87
CA ASN A 40 -7.35 1.41 18.20
C ASN A 40 -8.78 1.83 18.58
N GLU A 41 -9.30 2.86 17.94
CA GLU A 41 -10.63 3.43 18.20
C GLU A 41 -11.74 2.76 17.37
N GLY A 42 -11.41 1.73 16.58
CA GLY A 42 -12.40 0.95 15.83
C GLY A 42 -12.72 1.47 14.44
N ILE A 43 -12.15 2.57 14.02
CA ILE A 43 -12.34 3.09 12.67
C ILE A 43 -11.35 2.41 11.73
N ILE A 44 -11.81 2.03 10.53
CA ILE A 44 -10.99 1.35 9.54
C ILE A 44 -10.91 2.23 8.28
N GLY A 45 -9.67 2.62 7.93
CA GLY A 45 -9.40 3.29 6.66
C GLY A 45 -9.15 2.27 5.57
N LYS A 46 -9.63 2.54 4.36
CA LYS A 46 -9.50 1.60 3.23
C LYS A 46 -8.96 2.30 2.01
N SER A 47 -8.10 1.60 1.29
CA SER A 47 -7.61 2.03 -0.02
C SER A 47 -7.25 0.82 -0.85
N TYR A 48 -6.84 1.06 -2.09
CA TYR A 48 -6.34 -0.01 -2.94
C TYR A 48 -5.30 0.53 -3.91
N LEU A 49 -4.46 -0.37 -4.39
CA LEU A 49 -3.47 -0.08 -5.42
C LEU A 49 -3.65 -1.03 -6.58
N GLN A 50 -3.29 -0.59 -7.77
CA GLN A 50 -3.37 -1.38 -9.00
C GLN A 50 -1.98 -1.48 -9.63
N PRO A 51 -1.09 -2.32 -9.07
CA PRO A 51 0.20 -2.56 -9.72
C PRO A 51 -0.03 -3.39 -10.98
N TYR A 52 0.55 -3.00 -12.09
CA TYR A 52 0.27 -3.61 -13.40
C TYR A 52 0.69 -5.07 -13.50
N ILE A 53 1.59 -5.53 -12.65
CA ILE A 53 2.18 -6.86 -12.69
C ILE A 53 1.98 -7.57 -11.36
N ASP A 54 1.55 -8.86 -11.39
CA ASP A 54 1.28 -9.64 -10.17
C ASP A 54 2.50 -9.71 -9.23
N LYS A 55 3.72 -9.78 -9.77
CA LYS A 55 4.93 -9.83 -8.95
C LYS A 55 5.06 -8.65 -7.99
N SER A 56 4.56 -7.48 -8.41
CA SER A 56 4.64 -6.27 -7.61
C SER A 56 3.77 -6.34 -6.34
N LEU A 57 2.74 -7.20 -6.32
CA LEU A 57 1.87 -7.36 -5.15
C LEU A 57 2.67 -7.72 -3.91
N LYS A 58 3.53 -8.73 -4.01
CA LYS A 58 4.32 -9.17 -2.85
C LYS A 58 5.36 -8.13 -2.43
N TYR A 59 5.94 -7.40 -3.37
CA TYR A 59 6.93 -6.38 -3.06
C TYR A 59 6.28 -5.21 -2.32
N ILE A 60 5.15 -4.73 -2.83
CA ILE A 60 4.43 -3.62 -2.22
C ILE A 60 3.86 -4.03 -0.87
N SER A 61 3.25 -5.22 -0.76
CA SER A 61 2.68 -5.68 0.50
C SER A 61 3.74 -5.84 1.58
N SER A 62 4.95 -6.32 1.22
CA SER A 62 6.05 -6.43 2.17
C SER A 62 6.51 -5.07 2.69
N ILE A 63 6.57 -4.06 1.83
CA ILE A 63 6.91 -2.71 2.26
C ILE A 63 5.84 -2.17 3.21
N ILE A 64 4.57 -2.37 2.87
CA ILE A 64 3.45 -1.92 3.71
C ILE A 64 3.47 -2.63 5.08
N ASP A 65 3.76 -3.94 5.09
CA ASP A 65 3.86 -4.68 6.35
C ASP A 65 4.92 -4.10 7.27
N ASP A 66 6.04 -3.64 6.70
CA ASP A 66 7.10 -3.00 7.48
C ASP A 66 6.65 -1.69 8.12
N PHE A 67 5.68 -1.01 7.52
CA PHE A 67 5.13 0.21 8.10
C PHE A 67 4.38 -0.03 9.41
N ASN A 68 3.96 -1.27 9.69
CA ASN A 68 3.34 -1.60 10.97
C ASN A 68 4.29 -1.28 12.14
N GLU A 69 5.59 -1.52 11.99
CA GLU A 69 6.55 -1.20 13.03
C GLU A 69 6.75 0.31 13.18
N VAL A 70 6.74 1.02 12.04
CA VAL A 70 6.99 2.45 12.01
C VAL A 70 5.82 3.24 12.61
N LEU A 71 4.58 2.81 12.35
CA LEU A 71 3.38 3.58 12.66
C LEU A 71 2.61 3.09 13.89
N ARG A 72 2.90 1.89 14.40
CA ARG A 72 2.13 1.31 15.52
C ARG A 72 2.06 2.27 16.70
N ASN A 73 0.84 2.47 17.19
CA ASN A 73 0.53 3.37 18.30
C ASN A 73 0.85 4.85 18.07
N LYS A 74 1.19 5.22 16.82
CA LYS A 74 1.33 6.63 16.45
C LYS A 74 -0.04 7.23 16.18
N GLU A 75 -0.16 8.52 16.44
CA GLU A 75 -1.36 9.28 16.09
C GLU A 75 -1.52 9.36 14.57
N LEU A 76 -2.78 9.29 14.09
CA LEU A 76 -3.06 9.52 12.67
C LEU A 76 -2.93 11.01 12.36
N ALA A 77 -1.77 11.39 11.89
CA ALA A 77 -1.42 12.74 11.45
C ALA A 77 -0.85 12.62 10.03
N PRO A 78 -1.62 12.92 8.96
CA PRO A 78 -1.22 12.58 7.58
C PRO A 78 0.18 13.04 7.19
N TYR A 79 0.53 14.28 7.48
CA TYR A 79 1.85 14.79 7.11
C TYR A 79 2.98 14.11 7.89
N ASP A 80 2.81 13.95 9.19
CA ASP A 80 3.81 13.30 10.04
C ASP A 80 3.97 11.83 9.69
N ASN A 81 2.87 11.14 9.43
CA ASN A 81 2.90 9.72 9.07
C ASN A 81 3.55 9.51 7.70
N PHE A 82 3.25 10.36 6.73
CA PHE A 82 3.89 10.33 5.42
C PHE A 82 5.41 10.47 5.56
N GLU A 83 5.87 11.43 6.35
CA GLU A 83 7.29 11.66 6.55
C GLU A 83 7.98 10.49 7.26
N LEU A 84 7.32 9.87 8.24
CA LEU A 84 7.86 8.68 8.92
C LEU A 84 8.03 7.52 7.95
N MET A 85 7.04 7.27 7.10
CA MET A 85 7.12 6.22 6.08
C MET A 85 8.24 6.51 5.09
N ARG A 86 8.35 7.75 4.64
CA ARG A 86 9.40 8.16 3.70
C ARG A 86 10.80 7.96 4.29
N GLN A 87 11.00 8.37 5.54
CA GLN A 87 12.28 8.21 6.23
C GLN A 87 12.68 6.75 6.40
N SER A 88 11.71 5.87 6.65
CA SER A 88 12.00 4.44 6.83
C SER A 88 12.52 3.79 5.56
N LEU A 89 12.30 4.41 4.39
CA LEU A 89 12.72 3.89 3.10
C LEU A 89 14.01 4.54 2.58
N HIS A 90 14.68 5.35 3.39
CA HIS A 90 15.82 6.15 2.96
C HIS A 90 16.94 5.32 2.30
N PHE A 91 17.32 4.18 2.90
CA PHE A 91 18.38 3.33 2.38
C PHE A 91 17.93 2.36 1.29
N ILE A 92 16.63 2.11 1.19
CA ILE A 92 16.07 1.20 0.19
C ILE A 92 15.86 1.93 -1.14
N GLY A 93 15.56 3.21 -1.07
CA GLY A 93 15.18 4.02 -2.21
C GLY A 93 13.71 4.37 -2.12
N TYR A 94 13.40 5.61 -2.43
CA TYR A 94 12.06 6.15 -2.20
C TYR A 94 11.14 6.02 -3.41
N GLU A 95 11.67 6.05 -4.63
CA GLU A 95 10.86 6.06 -5.84
C GLU A 95 10.37 4.66 -6.23
N GLY A 96 9.45 4.60 -7.18
CA GLY A 96 8.92 3.33 -7.70
C GLY A 96 8.02 2.62 -6.72
N LEU A 97 8.32 1.36 -6.43
CA LEU A 97 7.50 0.52 -5.54
C LEU A 97 7.38 1.09 -4.13
N SER A 98 8.45 1.69 -3.63
CA SER A 98 8.45 2.31 -2.30
C SER A 98 7.44 3.46 -2.21
N LEU A 99 7.47 4.36 -3.18
CA LEU A 99 6.52 5.48 -3.23
C LEU A 99 5.08 4.98 -3.42
N THR A 100 4.89 3.95 -4.23
CA THR A 100 3.57 3.34 -4.43
C THR A 100 3.01 2.81 -3.10
N ALA A 101 3.84 2.12 -2.31
CA ALA A 101 3.44 1.62 -1.00
C ALA A 101 3.05 2.76 -0.05
N VAL A 102 3.85 3.81 0.00
CA VAL A 102 3.55 5.00 0.83
C VAL A 102 2.23 5.62 0.40
N SER A 103 2.01 5.77 -0.91
CA SER A 103 0.77 6.34 -1.44
C SER A 103 -0.46 5.52 -1.03
N GLY A 104 -0.36 4.20 -1.08
CA GLY A 104 -1.46 3.31 -0.69
C GLY A 104 -1.86 3.50 0.76
N VAL A 105 -0.90 3.54 1.66
CA VAL A 105 -1.17 3.78 3.09
C VAL A 105 -1.69 5.20 3.31
N ASP A 106 -1.10 6.19 2.65
CA ASP A 106 -1.52 7.58 2.77
C ASP A 106 -2.99 7.76 2.37
N MET A 107 -3.44 7.08 1.31
CA MET A 107 -4.84 7.12 0.90
C MET A 107 -5.78 6.47 1.92
N ALA A 108 -5.31 5.51 2.70
CA ALA A 108 -6.10 4.85 3.75
C ALA A 108 -6.23 5.71 5.01
N ILE A 109 -5.33 6.65 5.20
CA ILE A 109 -5.38 7.59 6.32
C ILE A 109 -6.49 8.62 6.08
#